data_30613ff4e822e3d3167d96253f824b3f
#
_entry.id   30613ff4e822e3d3167d96253f824b3f
#
_cell.length_a   1.000
_cell.length_b   1.000
_cell.length_c   1.000
_cell.angle_alpha   90.00
_cell.angle_beta   90.00
_cell.angle_gamma   90.00
#
_symmetry.space_group_name_H-M   'P 1'
#
loop_
_entity.id
_entity.type
_entity.pdbx_description
1 polymer ?
#
loop_
_entity_poly.entity_id
_entity_poly.type
_entity_poly.pdbx_seq_one_letter_code
_entity_poly.pdbx_strand_id
1 'polypeptide(L)'
;MKITRAYVFDRGFYLIHIFIPINAIPLLFTFKDRFPNLNPYWEKYIALQKRVEYPARTILLQEGKTAQNYYFIEKGCLRLCFDNNGKDTTVQFFFENEGVASLESFQKNIPSVFTIETIEPSIIQILPKAVFNAMLKELDQNTDFLKAMMEISFERQRHYINEFLSRIRDTALQRYITLIKERPHIVKRVPQHYIASYLGITSVHLSRIKNKQARKK
;
A
#
# COMPACT_ATOMS: atom_id res chain seq x y z
N MET A 1 -3.25 -37.64 -19.09
CA MET A 1 -4.65 -37.37 -18.70
C MET A 1 -4.83 -35.88 -18.60
N LYS A 2 -5.49 -35.29 -19.60
CA LYS A 2 -5.65 -33.83 -19.75
C LYS A 2 -6.79 -33.36 -18.84
N ILE A 3 -6.54 -32.35 -18.01
CA ILE A 3 -7.61 -31.59 -17.37
C ILE A 3 -7.52 -30.17 -17.92
N THR A 4 -8.23 -29.94 -19.03
CA THR A 4 -8.53 -28.62 -19.56
C THR A 4 -9.79 -28.15 -18.84
N ARG A 5 -9.68 -27.24 -17.87
CA ARG A 5 -10.83 -26.49 -17.38
C ARG A 5 -10.98 -25.25 -18.24
N ALA A 6 -11.95 -25.29 -19.11
CA ALA A 6 -12.43 -24.11 -19.84
C ALA A 6 -13.10 -23.16 -18.84
N TYR A 7 -12.60 -21.95 -18.74
CA TYR A 7 -13.30 -20.86 -18.06
C TYR A 7 -14.24 -20.20 -19.04
N VAL A 8 -15.54 -20.31 -18.77
CA VAL A 8 -16.60 -19.60 -19.50
C VAL A 8 -16.52 -18.14 -19.11
N PHE A 9 -16.37 -17.28 -20.12
CA PHE A 9 -16.23 -15.85 -19.98
C PHE A 9 -17.60 -15.17 -19.95
N ASP A 10 -17.97 -14.56 -18.83
CA ASP A 10 -19.14 -13.69 -18.76
C ASP A 10 -18.73 -12.25 -19.08
N ARG A 11 -19.44 -11.63 -20.05
CA ARG A 11 -19.09 -10.32 -20.61
C ARG A 11 -19.53 -9.22 -19.65
N GLY A 12 -18.66 -8.77 -18.77
CA GLY A 12 -19.02 -7.61 -17.96
C GLY A 12 -17.96 -7.10 -16.97
N PHE A 13 -16.93 -7.88 -16.66
CA PHE A 13 -16.04 -7.54 -15.56
C PHE A 13 -14.53 -7.73 -15.82
N TYR A 14 -14.09 -7.71 -17.09
CA TYR A 14 -12.77 -8.25 -17.47
C TYR A 14 -11.58 -7.31 -17.41
N LEU A 15 -11.78 -6.01 -17.22
CA LEU A 15 -10.67 -5.05 -17.24
C LEU A 15 -9.99 -4.81 -15.88
N ILE A 16 -10.52 -5.36 -14.78
CA ILE A 16 -9.99 -5.11 -13.44
C ILE A 16 -9.25 -6.33 -12.85
N HIS A 17 -9.08 -7.41 -13.62
CA HIS A 17 -8.14 -8.49 -13.25
C HIS A 17 -6.68 -8.21 -13.64
N ILE A 18 -6.37 -7.02 -14.09
CA ILE A 18 -4.99 -6.53 -14.05
C ILE A 18 -4.67 -6.43 -12.57
N PHE A 19 -3.78 -7.27 -12.10
CA PHE A 19 -3.15 -7.25 -10.81
C PHE A 19 -2.86 -5.81 -10.40
N ILE A 20 -3.82 -5.14 -9.76
CA ILE A 20 -3.55 -3.91 -9.02
C ILE A 20 -2.90 -4.42 -7.74
N PRO A 21 -1.57 -4.32 -7.62
CA PRO A 21 -0.89 -4.82 -6.44
C PRO A 21 -1.43 -4.09 -5.22
N ILE A 22 -1.46 -4.80 -4.13
CA ILE A 22 -2.09 -4.58 -2.83
C ILE A 22 -1.96 -3.16 -2.25
N ASN A 23 -1.22 -2.23 -2.86
CA ASN A 23 -0.84 -0.99 -2.21
C ASN A 23 -0.86 0.25 -3.10
N ALA A 24 -1.52 1.25 -2.57
CA ALA A 24 -1.45 2.68 -2.86
C ALA A 24 -1.90 3.11 -4.25
N ILE A 25 -3.10 3.57 -4.31
CA ILE A 25 -3.45 4.68 -5.19
C ILE A 25 -2.93 5.94 -4.47
N PRO A 26 -2.16 6.81 -5.14
CA PRO A 26 -1.77 8.10 -4.57
C PRO A 26 -3.00 8.82 -4.01
N LEU A 27 -2.83 9.64 -2.99
CA LEU A 27 -3.90 10.48 -2.47
C LEU A 27 -4.61 11.13 -3.65
N LEU A 28 -5.93 11.25 -3.60
CA LEU A 28 -6.69 11.92 -4.66
C LEU A 28 -6.12 13.30 -5.01
N PHE A 29 -5.45 13.99 -4.09
CA PHE A 29 -4.71 15.23 -4.34
C PHE A 29 -3.53 15.06 -5.30
N THR A 30 -2.67 14.06 -5.10
CA THR A 30 -1.55 13.75 -6.01
C THR A 30 -2.07 13.22 -7.35
N PHE A 31 -3.19 12.52 -7.33
CA PHE A 31 -3.88 12.05 -8.51
C PHE A 31 -4.43 13.21 -9.35
N LYS A 32 -4.97 14.23 -8.68
CA LYS A 32 -5.49 15.46 -9.29
C LYS A 32 -4.41 16.19 -10.12
N ASP A 33 -3.21 16.33 -9.55
CA ASP A 33 -2.09 16.98 -10.23
C ASP A 33 -1.55 16.14 -11.40
N ARG A 34 -1.53 14.82 -11.22
CA ARG A 34 -0.99 13.88 -12.20
C ARG A 34 -1.94 13.61 -13.37
N PHE A 35 -3.26 13.63 -13.11
CA PHE A 35 -4.30 13.33 -14.09
C PHE A 35 -5.38 14.41 -14.08
N PRO A 36 -5.07 15.65 -14.53
CA PRO A 36 -5.97 16.80 -14.43
C PRO A 36 -7.30 16.61 -15.18
N ASN A 37 -7.33 15.82 -16.24
CA ASN A 37 -8.55 15.51 -17.00
C ASN A 37 -9.61 14.76 -16.16
N LEU A 38 -9.21 14.18 -15.04
CA LEU A 38 -10.09 13.45 -14.13
C LEU A 38 -10.57 14.29 -12.94
N ASN A 39 -10.17 15.57 -12.86
CA ASN A 39 -10.49 16.45 -11.74
C ASN A 39 -11.97 16.53 -11.39
N PRO A 40 -12.93 16.64 -12.34
CA PRO A 40 -14.36 16.71 -12.00
C PRO A 40 -14.85 15.49 -11.25
N TYR A 41 -14.31 14.31 -11.56
CA TYR A 41 -14.64 13.07 -10.86
C TYR A 41 -13.99 13.01 -9.47
N TRP A 42 -12.72 13.43 -9.35
CA TRP A 42 -12.02 13.45 -8.08
C TRP A 42 -12.70 14.35 -7.05
N GLU A 43 -13.11 15.55 -7.44
CA GLU A 43 -13.82 16.48 -6.55
C GLU A 43 -15.11 15.88 -5.99
N LYS A 44 -15.89 15.22 -6.83
CA LYS A 44 -17.09 14.50 -6.42
C LYS A 44 -16.80 13.44 -5.37
N TYR A 45 -15.78 12.60 -5.59
CA TYR A 45 -15.48 11.47 -4.70
C TYR A 45 -14.65 11.85 -3.48
N ILE A 46 -13.83 12.90 -3.53
CA ILE A 46 -13.17 13.49 -2.37
C ILE A 46 -14.21 13.98 -1.34
N ALA A 47 -15.27 14.64 -1.79
CA ALA A 47 -16.33 15.14 -0.91
C ALA A 47 -17.08 14.01 -0.17
N LEU A 48 -17.01 12.77 -0.64
CA LEU A 48 -17.63 11.59 -0.02
C LEU A 48 -16.70 10.84 0.94
N GLN A 49 -15.46 11.31 1.13
CA GLN A 49 -14.53 10.74 2.09
C GLN A 49 -14.84 11.19 3.50
N LYS A 50 -14.56 10.33 4.47
CA LYS A 50 -14.65 10.65 5.88
C LYS A 50 -13.25 10.92 6.44
N ARG A 51 -12.99 12.14 6.91
CA ARG A 51 -11.77 12.51 7.60
C ARG A 51 -11.84 12.06 9.06
N VAL A 52 -10.86 11.26 9.50
CA VAL A 52 -10.79 10.74 10.88
C VAL A 52 -9.37 10.85 11.41
N GLU A 53 -9.26 11.23 12.68
CA GLU A 53 -7.98 11.26 13.41
C GLU A 53 -7.85 9.99 14.25
N TYR A 54 -6.71 9.34 14.13
CA TYR A 54 -6.39 8.11 14.86
C TYR A 54 -5.13 8.26 15.70
N PRO A 55 -5.11 7.77 16.93
CA PRO A 55 -3.88 7.64 17.71
C PRO A 55 -2.92 6.64 17.05
N ALA A 56 -1.66 6.66 17.47
CA ALA A 56 -0.70 5.64 17.08
C ALA A 56 -1.15 4.23 17.52
N ARG A 57 -0.75 3.21 16.75
CA ARG A 57 -1.06 1.80 17.00
C ARG A 57 -2.55 1.46 16.94
N THR A 58 -3.30 2.18 16.10
CA THR A 58 -4.71 1.85 15.83
C THR A 58 -4.78 0.90 14.64
N ILE A 59 -5.43 -0.23 14.82
CA ILE A 59 -5.70 -1.19 13.74
C ILE A 59 -6.89 -0.69 12.93
N LEU A 60 -6.67 -0.38 11.66
CA LEU A 60 -7.69 0.05 10.71
C LEU A 60 -8.32 -1.15 9.97
N LEU A 61 -7.53 -2.18 9.72
CA LEU A 61 -7.93 -3.48 9.20
C LEU A 61 -7.09 -4.55 9.86
N GLN A 62 -7.71 -5.54 10.46
CA GLN A 62 -7.03 -6.70 11.03
C GLN A 62 -6.94 -7.83 10.00
N GLU A 63 -5.83 -8.53 9.94
CA GLU A 63 -5.67 -9.79 9.22
C GLU A 63 -6.83 -10.76 9.54
N GLY A 64 -7.34 -11.45 8.54
CA GLY A 64 -8.52 -12.33 8.65
C GLY A 64 -9.86 -11.60 8.55
N LYS A 65 -9.93 -10.28 8.61
CA LYS A 65 -11.15 -9.49 8.39
C LYS A 65 -11.26 -9.03 6.95
N THR A 66 -12.48 -8.84 6.46
CA THR A 66 -12.73 -8.35 5.10
C THR A 66 -12.60 -6.83 5.02
N ALA A 67 -11.81 -6.34 4.07
CA ALA A 67 -11.60 -4.92 3.86
C ALA A 67 -12.88 -4.22 3.36
N GLN A 68 -13.29 -3.13 4.03
CA GLN A 68 -14.45 -2.34 3.69
C GLN A 68 -14.12 -0.89 3.31
N ASN A 69 -12.86 -0.49 3.50
CA ASN A 69 -12.44 0.89 3.31
C ASN A 69 -11.14 0.96 2.53
N TYR A 70 -11.00 2.06 1.80
CA TYR A 70 -9.74 2.56 1.26
C TYR A 70 -9.26 3.71 2.16
N TYR A 71 -7.99 3.73 2.51
CA TYR A 71 -7.41 4.69 3.44
C TYR A 71 -6.41 5.58 2.71
N PHE A 72 -6.60 6.89 2.76
CA PHE A 72 -5.64 7.88 2.25
C PHE A 72 -5.03 8.64 3.42
N ILE A 73 -3.73 8.82 3.42
CA ILE A 73 -3.00 9.43 4.51
C ILE A 73 -2.85 10.93 4.25
N GLU A 74 -3.58 11.74 5.02
CA GLU A 74 -3.43 13.19 5.00
C GLU A 74 -2.22 13.59 5.85
N LYS A 75 -2.05 12.96 7.02
CA LYS A 75 -0.92 13.15 7.93
C LYS A 75 -0.64 11.85 8.67
N GLY A 76 0.64 11.55 8.88
CA GLY A 76 1.05 10.39 9.67
C GLY A 76 1.66 9.26 8.85
N CYS A 77 1.68 8.07 9.42
CA CYS A 77 2.25 6.89 8.79
C CYS A 77 1.45 5.63 9.14
N LEU A 78 1.10 4.87 8.12
CA LEU A 78 0.53 3.53 8.25
C LEU A 78 1.56 2.47 7.89
N ARG A 79 1.40 1.27 8.45
CA ARG A 79 2.13 0.08 8.00
C ARG A 79 1.17 -1.01 7.55
N LEU A 80 1.62 -1.79 6.60
CA LEU A 80 1.06 -3.07 6.21
C LEU A 80 1.91 -4.17 6.82
N CYS A 81 1.30 -5.08 7.57
CA CYS A 81 2.00 -6.17 8.24
C CYS A 81 1.14 -7.43 8.29
N PHE A 82 1.76 -8.55 8.63
CA PHE A 82 1.08 -9.82 8.86
C PHE A 82 1.78 -10.62 9.97
N ASP A 83 1.06 -11.58 10.56
CA ASP A 83 1.64 -12.50 11.51
C ASP A 83 2.30 -13.69 10.79
N ASN A 84 3.59 -13.87 11.01
CA ASN A 84 4.34 -15.02 10.51
C ASN A 84 4.70 -15.93 11.67
N ASN A 85 3.78 -16.82 12.08
CA ASN A 85 3.93 -17.74 13.19
C ASN A 85 4.35 -17.05 14.50
N GLY A 86 3.60 -16.02 14.90
CA GLY A 86 3.85 -15.21 16.09
C GLY A 86 4.91 -14.14 15.93
N LYS A 87 5.43 -13.95 14.69
CA LYS A 87 6.37 -12.89 14.37
C LYS A 87 5.70 -11.82 13.53
N ASP A 88 5.48 -10.64 14.11
CA ASP A 88 4.98 -9.48 13.41
C ASP A 88 5.95 -9.06 12.28
N THR A 89 5.48 -9.17 11.03
CA THR A 89 6.29 -8.93 9.84
C THR A 89 5.76 -7.74 9.06
N THR A 90 6.53 -6.67 9.00
CA THR A 90 6.22 -5.47 8.23
C THR A 90 6.53 -5.68 6.75
N VAL A 91 5.54 -5.42 5.90
CA VAL A 91 5.66 -5.50 4.43
C VAL A 91 6.02 -4.14 3.85
N GLN A 92 5.32 -3.07 4.29
CA GLN A 92 5.48 -1.74 3.73
C GLN A 92 5.02 -0.65 4.71
N PHE A 93 5.57 0.57 4.52
CA PHE A 93 5.11 1.80 5.16
C PHE A 93 4.49 2.72 4.13
N PHE A 94 3.46 3.45 4.54
CA PHE A 94 2.76 4.46 3.77
C PHE A 94 2.75 5.76 4.53
N PHE A 95 3.01 6.85 3.82
CA PHE A 95 3.11 8.20 4.39
C PHE A 95 2.09 9.13 3.74
N GLU A 96 2.20 10.42 4.04
CA GLU A 96 1.37 11.45 3.46
C GLU A 96 1.33 11.36 1.94
N ASN A 97 0.17 11.62 1.36
CA ASN A 97 -0.12 11.51 -0.07
C ASN A 97 -0.08 10.08 -0.64
N GLU A 98 -0.05 9.06 0.22
CA GLU A 98 -0.19 7.66 -0.20
C GLU A 98 -1.53 7.10 0.29
N GLY A 99 -2.04 6.10 -0.45
CA GLY A 99 -3.25 5.38 -0.07
C GLY A 99 -2.99 3.89 0.07
N VAL A 100 -3.78 3.22 0.91
CA VAL A 100 -3.66 1.78 1.16
C VAL A 100 -5.02 1.12 1.36
N ALA A 101 -5.15 -0.08 0.82
CA ALA A 101 -6.21 -1.04 1.12
C ALA A 101 -5.67 -2.46 0.93
N SER A 102 -6.29 -3.45 1.55
CA SER A 102 -6.11 -4.84 1.16
C SER A 102 -6.99 -5.10 -0.07
N LEU A 103 -6.48 -4.77 -1.26
CA LEU A 103 -7.28 -4.67 -2.48
C LEU A 103 -7.96 -5.98 -2.86
N GLU A 104 -7.29 -7.11 -2.74
CA GLU A 104 -7.89 -8.40 -3.04
C GLU A 104 -9.06 -8.70 -2.10
N SER A 105 -8.87 -8.49 -0.79
CA SER A 105 -9.93 -8.60 0.20
C SER A 105 -11.08 -7.62 -0.09
N PHE A 106 -10.73 -6.39 -0.44
CA PHE A 106 -11.68 -5.34 -0.75
C PHE A 106 -12.53 -5.67 -1.99
N GLN A 107 -11.93 -6.18 -3.07
CA GLN A 107 -12.64 -6.51 -4.31
C GLN A 107 -13.42 -7.84 -4.23
N LYS A 108 -12.77 -8.89 -3.71
CA LYS A 108 -13.31 -10.25 -3.74
C LYS A 108 -14.14 -10.62 -2.50
N ASN A 109 -14.27 -9.73 -1.49
CA ASN A 109 -14.93 -10.02 -0.20
C ASN A 109 -14.34 -11.23 0.55
N ILE A 110 -13.04 -11.45 0.43
CA ILE A 110 -12.31 -12.50 1.14
C ILE A 110 -11.55 -11.92 2.33
N PRO A 111 -11.18 -12.74 3.33
CA PRO A 111 -10.33 -12.28 4.44
C PRO A 111 -9.02 -11.66 3.95
N SER A 112 -8.61 -10.55 4.57
CA SER A 112 -7.32 -9.92 4.31
C SER A 112 -6.19 -10.78 4.87
N VAL A 113 -5.13 -10.95 4.10
CA VAL A 113 -3.88 -11.58 4.56
C VAL A 113 -2.95 -10.57 5.26
N PHE A 114 -3.43 -9.35 5.47
CA PHE A 114 -2.66 -8.28 6.08
C PHE A 114 -3.46 -7.51 7.13
N THR A 115 -2.74 -7.00 8.11
CA THR A 115 -3.16 -5.94 9.03
C THR A 115 -2.70 -4.58 8.50
N ILE A 116 -3.55 -3.56 8.60
CA ILE A 116 -3.22 -2.16 8.35
C ILE A 116 -3.35 -1.43 9.68
N GLU A 117 -2.30 -0.77 10.14
CA GLU A 117 -2.31 0.00 11.38
C GLU A 117 -1.54 1.31 11.27
N THR A 118 -1.89 2.28 12.15
CA THR A 118 -1.15 3.51 12.33
C THR A 118 0.08 3.26 13.20
N ILE A 119 1.25 3.81 12.84
CA ILE A 119 2.45 3.73 13.68
C ILE A 119 2.73 5.03 14.46
N GLU A 120 2.08 6.11 14.08
CA GLU A 120 2.10 7.42 14.75
C GLU A 120 0.70 8.03 14.69
N PRO A 121 0.39 9.12 15.44
CA PRO A 121 -0.89 9.82 15.31
C PRO A 121 -1.11 10.26 13.88
N SER A 122 -2.25 9.87 13.30
CA SER A 122 -2.50 9.98 11.86
C SER A 122 -3.87 10.55 11.56
N ILE A 123 -3.96 11.34 10.49
CA ILE A 123 -5.20 11.86 9.91
C ILE A 123 -5.44 11.13 8.61
N ILE A 124 -6.55 10.43 8.51
CA ILE A 124 -6.87 9.53 7.42
C ILE A 124 -8.17 9.94 6.74
N GLN A 125 -8.13 10.03 5.43
CA GLN A 125 -9.33 10.14 4.58
C GLN A 125 -9.78 8.73 4.22
N ILE A 126 -11.00 8.37 4.61
CA ILE A 126 -11.56 7.02 4.42
C ILE A 126 -12.56 7.06 3.29
N LEU A 127 -12.34 6.24 2.26
CA LEU A 127 -13.28 6.01 1.17
C LEU A 127 -13.96 4.65 1.35
N PRO A 128 -15.27 4.62 1.66
CA PRO A 128 -15.99 3.36 1.79
C PRO A 128 -16.04 2.57 0.48
N LYS A 129 -16.06 1.24 0.59
CA LYS A 129 -16.13 0.33 -0.57
C LYS A 129 -17.27 0.64 -1.52
N ALA A 130 -18.46 0.96 -1.00
CA ALA A 130 -19.62 1.29 -1.83
C ALA A 130 -19.36 2.53 -2.71
N VAL A 131 -18.71 3.56 -2.15
CA VAL A 131 -18.35 4.79 -2.87
C VAL A 131 -17.26 4.51 -3.91
N PHE A 132 -16.25 3.73 -3.54
CA PHE A 132 -15.19 3.32 -4.46
C PHE A 132 -15.74 2.52 -5.65
N ASN A 133 -16.65 1.57 -5.40
CA ASN A 133 -17.28 0.78 -6.47
C ASN A 133 -18.18 1.63 -7.37
N ALA A 134 -18.89 2.63 -6.81
CA ALA A 134 -19.67 3.58 -7.61
C ALA A 134 -18.76 4.42 -8.52
N MET A 135 -17.61 4.87 -8.01
CA MET A 135 -16.58 5.57 -8.79
C MET A 135 -16.06 4.72 -9.94
N LEU A 136 -15.68 3.46 -9.67
CA LEU A 136 -15.21 2.54 -10.70
C LEU A 136 -16.25 2.33 -11.79
N LYS A 137 -17.53 2.13 -11.41
CA LYS A 137 -18.62 1.94 -12.35
C LYS A 137 -18.89 3.16 -13.22
N GLU A 138 -18.73 4.36 -12.67
CA GLU A 138 -18.88 5.62 -13.44
C GLU A 138 -17.73 5.83 -14.43
N LEU A 139 -16.54 5.35 -14.08
CA LEU A 139 -15.30 5.57 -14.84
C LEU A 139 -14.85 4.38 -15.68
N ASP A 140 -15.63 3.27 -15.74
CA ASP A 140 -15.23 2.03 -16.41
C ASP A 140 -15.01 2.18 -17.91
N GLN A 141 -15.67 3.15 -18.56
CA GLN A 141 -15.52 3.49 -19.98
C GLN A 141 -14.63 4.74 -20.21
N ASN A 142 -14.12 5.36 -19.15
CA ASN A 142 -13.28 6.55 -19.30
C ASN A 142 -11.84 6.15 -19.64
N THR A 143 -11.43 6.44 -20.88
CA THR A 143 -10.09 6.06 -21.38
C THR A 143 -8.95 6.67 -20.58
N ASP A 144 -9.07 7.92 -20.11
CA ASP A 144 -8.02 8.57 -19.32
C ASP A 144 -7.90 7.94 -17.94
N PHE A 145 -9.02 7.54 -17.34
CA PHE A 145 -9.03 6.80 -16.09
C PHE A 145 -8.37 5.42 -16.24
N LEU A 146 -8.71 4.68 -17.30
CA LEU A 146 -8.12 3.36 -17.54
C LEU A 146 -6.60 3.46 -17.78
N LYS A 147 -6.13 4.46 -18.55
CA LYS A 147 -4.71 4.73 -18.74
C LYS A 147 -4.02 5.07 -17.42
N ALA A 148 -4.62 5.94 -16.61
CA ALA A 148 -4.11 6.31 -15.29
C ALA A 148 -3.97 5.09 -14.37
N MET A 149 -4.98 4.22 -14.33
CA MET A 149 -4.95 2.99 -13.55
C MET A 149 -3.86 2.01 -14.03
N MET A 150 -3.68 1.86 -15.35
CA MET A 150 -2.59 1.04 -15.91
C MET A 150 -1.21 1.58 -15.52
N GLU A 151 -0.99 2.89 -15.65
CA GLU A 151 0.27 3.52 -15.31
C GLU A 151 0.64 3.31 -13.83
N ILE A 152 -0.30 3.56 -12.93
CA ILE A 152 -0.14 3.31 -11.49
C ILE A 152 0.13 1.83 -11.21
N SER A 153 -0.57 0.93 -11.90
CA SER A 153 -0.39 -0.51 -11.73
C SER A 153 1.02 -0.95 -12.14
N PHE A 154 1.54 -0.46 -13.26
CA PHE A 154 2.91 -0.76 -13.71
C PHE A 154 3.97 -0.20 -12.75
N GLU A 155 3.77 1.01 -12.23
CA GLU A 155 4.69 1.58 -11.23
C GLU A 155 4.73 0.74 -9.96
N ARG A 156 3.56 0.30 -9.50
CA ARG A 156 3.44 -0.57 -8.33
C ARG A 156 4.09 -1.94 -8.56
N GLN A 157 3.80 -2.57 -9.68
CA GLN A 157 4.43 -3.83 -10.04
C GLN A 157 5.96 -3.70 -10.08
N ARG A 158 6.48 -2.65 -10.71
CA ARG A 158 7.92 -2.37 -10.74
C ARG A 158 8.50 -2.19 -9.34
N HIS A 159 7.81 -1.44 -8.47
CA HIS A 159 8.24 -1.27 -7.09
C HIS A 159 8.38 -2.61 -6.37
N TYR A 160 7.37 -3.48 -6.42
CA TYR A 160 7.41 -4.78 -5.75
C TYR A 160 8.43 -5.74 -6.34
N ILE A 161 8.62 -5.73 -7.65
CA ILE A 161 9.68 -6.51 -8.29
C ILE A 161 11.06 -6.05 -7.76
N ASN A 162 11.29 -4.76 -7.68
CA ASN A 162 12.56 -4.23 -7.16
C ASN A 162 12.77 -4.58 -5.68
N GLU A 163 11.74 -4.46 -4.83
CA GLU A 163 11.80 -4.87 -3.42
C GLU A 163 12.09 -6.38 -3.29
N PHE A 164 11.44 -7.21 -4.09
CA PHE A 164 11.66 -8.65 -4.12
C PHE A 164 13.08 -8.99 -4.55
N LEU A 165 13.56 -8.40 -5.66
CA LEU A 165 14.92 -8.60 -6.15
C LEU A 165 15.97 -8.13 -5.12
N SER A 166 15.73 -7.00 -4.45
CA SER A 166 16.61 -6.51 -3.39
C SER A 166 16.72 -7.50 -2.23
N ARG A 167 15.60 -8.16 -1.85
CA ARG A 167 15.63 -9.20 -0.79
C ARG A 167 16.46 -10.42 -1.16
N ILE A 168 16.53 -10.75 -2.45
CA ILE A 168 17.33 -11.90 -2.96
C ILE A 168 18.80 -11.51 -3.15
N ARG A 169 19.06 -10.36 -3.74
CA ARG A 169 20.38 -9.95 -4.23
C ARG A 169 21.19 -9.21 -3.19
N ASP A 170 20.54 -8.36 -2.38
CA ASP A 170 21.25 -7.38 -1.56
C ASP A 170 21.43 -7.88 -0.12
N THR A 171 22.57 -7.55 0.47
CA THR A 171 22.82 -7.79 1.91
C THR A 171 21.95 -6.85 2.76
N ALA A 172 21.74 -7.18 4.03
CA ALA A 172 21.00 -6.33 4.96
C ALA A 172 21.59 -4.90 5.08
N LEU A 173 22.93 -4.80 5.00
CA LEU A 173 23.64 -3.52 4.98
C LEU A 173 23.30 -2.71 3.73
N GLN A 174 23.32 -3.32 2.56
CA GLN A 174 22.96 -2.65 1.30
C GLN A 174 21.51 -2.18 1.32
N ARG A 175 20.56 -3.03 1.71
CA ARG A 175 19.15 -2.64 1.86
C ARG A 175 18.96 -1.46 2.82
N TYR A 176 19.68 -1.45 3.95
CA TYR A 176 19.64 -0.33 4.89
C TYR A 176 20.22 0.97 4.30
N ILE A 177 21.32 0.90 3.57
CA ILE A 177 21.93 2.06 2.90
C ILE A 177 20.99 2.62 1.83
N THR A 178 20.38 1.76 1.02
CA THR A 178 19.37 2.15 0.02
C THR A 178 18.17 2.82 0.70
N LEU A 179 17.67 2.25 1.81
CA LEU A 179 16.56 2.83 2.56
C LEU A 179 16.88 4.26 3.07
N ILE A 180 18.08 4.49 3.62
CA ILE A 180 18.50 5.83 4.08
C ILE A 180 18.56 6.81 2.90
N LYS A 181 19.06 6.37 1.76
CA LYS A 181 19.26 7.22 0.58
C LYS A 181 17.93 7.59 -0.07
N GLU A 182 17.07 6.61 -0.30
CA GLU A 182 15.86 6.77 -1.09
C GLU A 182 14.64 7.17 -0.26
N ARG A 183 14.55 6.68 0.98
CA ARG A 183 13.41 6.92 1.89
C ARG A 183 13.85 7.34 3.30
N PRO A 184 14.61 8.45 3.44
CA PRO A 184 15.18 8.89 4.72
C PRO A 184 14.13 9.19 5.80
N HIS A 185 12.90 9.55 5.41
CA HIS A 185 11.78 9.78 6.31
C HIS A 185 11.38 8.53 7.10
N ILE A 186 11.53 7.32 6.51
CA ILE A 186 11.30 6.07 7.23
C ILE A 186 12.23 5.97 8.45
N VAL A 187 13.52 6.19 8.24
CA VAL A 187 14.50 6.05 9.31
C VAL A 187 14.33 7.10 10.41
N LYS A 188 13.75 8.26 10.08
CA LYS A 188 13.49 9.35 11.03
C LYS A 188 12.21 9.17 11.85
N ARG A 189 11.16 8.57 11.27
CA ARG A 189 9.81 8.53 11.86
C ARG A 189 9.41 7.15 12.38
N VAL A 190 9.91 6.09 11.73
CA VAL A 190 9.47 4.72 12.04
C VAL A 190 10.31 4.13 13.19
N PRO A 191 9.68 3.48 14.19
CA PRO A 191 10.37 2.75 15.23
C PRO A 191 11.32 1.68 14.69
N GLN A 192 12.50 1.53 15.31
CA GLN A 192 13.58 0.67 14.79
C GLN A 192 13.19 -0.80 14.62
N HIS A 193 12.34 -1.33 15.49
CA HIS A 193 11.89 -2.73 15.39
C HIS A 193 11.04 -2.97 14.13
N TYR A 194 10.21 -2.01 13.71
CA TYR A 194 9.47 -2.09 12.46
C TYR A 194 10.39 -1.96 11.24
N ILE A 195 11.42 -1.09 11.32
CA ILE A 195 12.44 -1.00 10.26
C ILE A 195 13.21 -2.32 10.14
N ALA A 196 13.60 -2.93 11.27
CA ALA A 196 14.28 -4.22 11.27
C ALA A 196 13.41 -5.31 10.63
N SER A 197 12.12 -5.38 11.01
CA SER A 197 11.14 -6.28 10.44
C SER A 197 10.99 -6.08 8.93
N TYR A 198 10.83 -4.84 8.48
CA TYR A 198 10.77 -4.48 7.05
C TYR A 198 12.02 -4.92 6.26
N LEU A 199 13.21 -4.76 6.85
CA LEU A 199 14.47 -5.19 6.25
C LEU A 199 14.72 -6.70 6.34
N GLY A 200 13.83 -7.46 7.01
CA GLY A 200 13.97 -8.89 7.20
C GLY A 200 15.11 -9.29 8.13
N ILE A 201 15.43 -8.46 9.13
CA ILE A 201 16.50 -8.68 10.12
C ILE A 201 16.01 -8.46 11.55
N THR A 202 16.83 -8.81 12.52
CA THR A 202 16.54 -8.52 13.94
C THR A 202 16.92 -7.08 14.32
N SER A 203 16.28 -6.52 15.36
CA SER A 203 16.61 -5.19 15.89
C SER A 203 18.07 -5.09 16.33
N VAL A 204 18.63 -6.18 16.87
CA VAL A 204 20.05 -6.26 17.25
C VAL A 204 20.97 -6.15 16.03
N HIS A 205 20.61 -6.86 14.93
CA HIS A 205 21.38 -6.77 13.68
C HIS A 205 21.31 -5.35 13.09
N LEU A 206 20.12 -4.73 13.07
CA LEU A 206 19.97 -3.34 12.63
C LEU A 206 20.82 -2.37 13.44
N SER A 207 20.84 -2.52 14.77
CA SER A 207 21.69 -1.69 15.66
C SER A 207 23.17 -1.83 15.31
N ARG A 208 23.67 -3.06 15.07
CA ARG A 208 25.07 -3.28 14.64
C ARG A 208 25.38 -2.62 13.29
N ILE A 209 24.46 -2.71 12.31
CA ILE A 209 24.59 -2.02 11.01
C ILE A 209 24.71 -0.51 11.22
N LYS A 210 23.83 0.09 12.02
CA LYS A 210 23.84 1.54 12.32
C LYS A 210 25.16 1.99 12.95
N ASN A 211 25.62 1.27 13.96
CA ASN A 211 26.87 1.58 14.65
C ASN A 211 28.09 1.48 13.71
N LYS A 212 28.12 0.47 12.84
CA LYS A 212 29.18 0.32 11.83
C LYS A 212 29.19 1.47 10.81
N GLN A 213 28.02 1.96 10.42
CA GLN A 213 27.90 3.11 9.51
C GLN A 213 28.31 4.44 10.18
N ALA A 214 27.93 4.64 11.44
CA ALA A 214 28.31 5.84 12.19
C ALA A 214 29.82 6.00 12.38
N ARG A 215 30.55 4.86 12.50
CA ARG A 215 32.03 4.86 12.63
C ARG A 215 32.78 5.08 11.29
N LYS A 216 32.10 5.07 10.16
CA LYS A 216 32.69 5.29 8.84
C LYS A 216 32.54 6.73 8.32
N LYS A 217 31.78 7.56 9.04
CA LYS A 217 31.68 9.01 8.84
C LYS A 217 32.65 9.74 9.75
#